data_b5da3dba2012aad01b57d0b1eab04c21
#
_entry.id   b5da3dba2012aad01b57d0b1eab04c21
#
_cell.length_a   1.000
_cell.length_b   1.000
_cell.length_c   1.000
_cell.angle_alpha   90.00
_cell.angle_beta   90.00
_cell.angle_gamma   90.00
#
_symmetry.space_group_name_H-M   'P 1'
#
loop_
_entity.id
_entity.type
_entity.pdbx_description
1 polymer ?
#
loop_
_entity_poly.entity_id
_entity_poly.type
_entity_poly.pdbx_seq_one_letter_code
_entity_poly.pdbx_strand_id
1 'polypeptide(L)'
;MNTIATVETAKGKLRYILFSTKSDGFIHYGITVNCTLFGDETATLSEISTDEFFVQKLMLMLADNLVLPSTFKEVVEEYVAAAMTI
;
A
#
# COMPACT_ATOMS: atom_id res chain seq x y z
N MET A 1 1.70 8.55 -12.62
CA MET A 1 3.04 8.02 -12.30
C MET A 1 2.94 7.12 -11.08
N ASN A 2 3.55 5.95 -11.14
CA ASN A 2 3.52 4.97 -10.02
C ASN A 2 4.83 4.96 -9.29
N THR A 3 4.76 4.87 -7.98
CA THR A 3 5.94 4.73 -7.13
C THR A 3 5.98 3.29 -6.62
N ILE A 4 7.16 2.67 -6.68
CA ILE A 4 7.31 1.27 -6.33
C ILE A 4 8.37 1.14 -5.24
N ALA A 5 8.04 0.42 -4.17
CA ALA A 5 8.99 -0.02 -3.16
C ALA A 5 9.05 -1.54 -3.20
N THR A 6 10.24 -2.09 -3.26
CA THR A 6 10.44 -3.55 -3.34
C THR A 6 11.32 -4.01 -2.20
N VAL A 7 10.87 -5.06 -1.52
CA VAL A 7 11.67 -5.75 -0.50
C VAL A 7 11.97 -7.15 -1.03
N GLU A 8 13.24 -7.47 -1.20
CA GLU A 8 13.67 -8.78 -1.68
C GLU A 8 14.22 -9.60 -0.54
N THR A 9 13.84 -10.87 -0.53
CA THR A 9 14.38 -11.85 0.41
C THR A 9 14.88 -13.06 -0.37
N ALA A 10 15.58 -13.97 0.32
CA ALA A 10 16.05 -15.21 -0.31
C ALA A 10 14.89 -16.08 -0.81
N LYS A 11 13.69 -15.90 -0.27
CA LYS A 11 12.52 -16.72 -0.60
C LYS A 11 11.59 -16.08 -1.62
N GLY A 12 11.73 -14.79 -1.89
CA GLY A 12 10.85 -14.09 -2.83
C GLY A 12 10.85 -12.59 -2.60
N LYS A 13 9.83 -11.92 -3.11
CA LYS A 13 9.73 -10.45 -3.10
C LYS A 13 8.40 -10.00 -2.56
N LEU A 14 8.45 -8.83 -1.91
CA LEU A 14 7.29 -8.02 -1.58
C LEU A 14 7.37 -6.74 -2.37
N ARG A 15 6.36 -6.43 -3.15
CA ARG A 15 6.31 -5.20 -3.93
C ARG A 15 5.11 -4.38 -3.52
N TYR A 16 5.37 -3.11 -3.23
CA TYR A 16 4.33 -2.14 -2.86
C TYR A 16 4.29 -1.09 -3.97
N ILE A 17 3.16 -0.95 -4.62
CA ILE A 17 2.99 -0.06 -5.76
C ILE A 17 1.96 1.00 -5.41
N LEU A 18 2.40 2.25 -5.33
CA LEU A 18 1.51 3.38 -5.18
C LEU A 18 1.02 3.80 -6.56
N PHE A 19 -0.28 3.94 -6.72
CA PHE A 19 -0.88 4.35 -7.98
C PHE A 19 -1.95 5.42 -7.73
N SER A 20 -2.32 6.11 -8.79
CA SER A 20 -3.37 7.12 -8.72
C SER A 20 -4.54 6.75 -9.62
N THR A 21 -5.74 7.12 -9.19
CA THR A 21 -6.96 7.00 -9.99
C THR A 21 -7.72 8.30 -9.90
N LYS A 22 -8.42 8.65 -10.99
CA LYS A 22 -9.27 9.84 -11.00
C LYS A 22 -10.72 9.41 -10.85
N SER A 23 -11.41 9.96 -9.87
CA SER A 23 -12.81 9.65 -9.59
C SER A 23 -13.52 10.91 -9.12
N ASP A 24 -14.66 11.21 -9.70
CA ASP A 24 -15.49 12.39 -9.36
C ASP A 24 -14.73 13.72 -9.40
N GLY A 25 -13.79 13.84 -10.34
CA GLY A 25 -12.99 15.05 -10.49
C GLY A 25 -11.80 15.15 -9.54
N PHE A 26 -11.60 14.17 -8.67
CA PHE A 26 -10.48 14.15 -7.72
C PHE A 26 -9.53 13.02 -8.04
N ILE A 27 -8.24 13.24 -7.71
CA ILE A 27 -7.23 12.21 -7.81
C ILE A 27 -7.12 11.51 -6.46
N HIS A 28 -7.29 10.20 -6.47
CA HIS A 28 -7.14 9.36 -5.27
C HIS A 28 -5.91 8.49 -5.44
N TYR A 29 -5.27 8.18 -4.32
CA TYR A 29 -4.06 7.36 -4.32
C TYR A 29 -4.34 6.06 -3.60
N GLY A 30 -3.81 4.98 -4.16
CA GLY A 30 -3.98 3.65 -3.61
C GLY A 30 -2.68 2.87 -3.65
N ILE A 31 -2.71 1.66 -3.09
CA ILE A 31 -1.53 0.80 -3.01
C ILE A 31 -1.92 -0.62 -3.41
N THR A 32 -1.07 -1.25 -4.20
CA THR A 32 -1.12 -2.68 -4.47
C THR A 32 0.07 -3.35 -3.79
N VAL A 33 -0.17 -4.44 -3.11
CA VAL A 33 0.88 -5.27 -2.51
C VAL A 33 0.91 -6.59 -3.26
N ASN A 34 2.08 -6.93 -3.79
CA ASN A 34 2.31 -8.21 -4.47
C ASN A 34 3.38 -8.98 -3.71
N CYS A 35 3.09 -10.24 -3.40
CA CYS A 35 4.00 -11.10 -2.63
C CYS A 35 4.22 -12.41 -3.36
N THR A 36 5.49 -12.82 -3.50
CA THR A 36 5.84 -14.11 -4.08
C THR A 36 6.52 -15.05 -3.05
N LEU A 37 6.48 -14.68 -1.76
CA LEU A 37 7.13 -15.47 -0.71
C LEU A 37 6.44 -16.81 -0.46
N PHE A 38 5.12 -16.85 -0.59
CA PHE A 38 4.29 -18.02 -0.29
C PHE A 38 3.40 -18.39 -1.47
N GLY A 39 3.88 -18.18 -2.70
CA GLY A 39 3.07 -18.23 -3.91
C GLY A 39 2.71 -16.82 -4.33
N ASP A 40 1.98 -16.67 -5.41
CA ASP A 40 1.57 -15.36 -5.92
C ASP A 40 0.34 -14.87 -5.17
N GLU A 41 0.52 -13.83 -4.38
CA GLU A 41 -0.58 -13.16 -3.68
C GLU A 41 -0.57 -11.68 -4.01
N THR A 42 -1.74 -11.12 -4.23
CA THR A 42 -1.89 -9.69 -4.52
C THR A 42 -3.10 -9.14 -3.80
N ALA A 43 -2.93 -7.97 -3.21
CA ALA A 43 -4.03 -7.22 -2.61
C ALA A 43 -3.95 -5.77 -3.04
N THR A 44 -5.10 -5.16 -3.30
CA THR A 44 -5.17 -3.78 -3.77
C THR A 44 -6.21 -3.01 -2.97
N LEU A 45 -5.83 -1.80 -2.55
CA LEU A 45 -6.76 -0.83 -2.00
C LEU A 45 -6.64 0.44 -2.83
N SER A 46 -7.69 0.80 -3.55
CA SER A 46 -7.78 2.06 -4.28
C SER A 46 -8.41 3.12 -3.36
N GLU A 47 -8.20 4.37 -3.70
CA GLU A 47 -8.87 5.48 -3.03
C GLU A 47 -8.61 5.51 -1.51
N ILE A 48 -7.36 5.26 -1.11
CA ILE A 48 -6.97 5.35 0.30
C ILE A 48 -7.06 6.80 0.78
N SER A 49 -6.54 7.73 -0.03
CA SER A 49 -6.53 9.15 0.30
C SER A 49 -6.32 9.98 -0.96
N THR A 50 -6.71 11.25 -0.89
CA THR A 50 -6.40 12.22 -1.93
C THR A 50 -5.05 12.90 -1.69
N ASP A 51 -4.40 12.61 -0.57
CA ASP A 51 -3.11 13.14 -0.20
C ASP A 51 -2.01 12.14 -0.56
N GLU A 52 -1.30 12.42 -1.65
CA GLU A 52 -0.23 11.55 -2.14
C GLU A 52 0.86 11.32 -1.09
N PHE A 53 1.23 12.39 -0.39
CA PHE A 53 2.30 12.32 0.61
C PHE A 53 1.92 11.38 1.75
N PHE A 54 0.67 11.43 2.18
CA PHE A 54 0.15 10.53 3.22
C PHE A 54 0.27 9.07 2.77
N VAL A 55 -0.13 8.78 1.52
CA VAL A 55 -0.09 7.43 0.98
C VAL A 55 1.34 6.95 0.76
N GLN A 56 2.26 7.86 0.37
CA GLN A 56 3.69 7.52 0.27
C GLN A 56 4.27 7.10 1.62
N LYS A 57 3.95 7.85 2.68
CA LYS A 57 4.41 7.49 4.03
C LYS A 57 3.84 6.15 4.46
N LEU A 58 2.58 5.91 4.16
CA LEU A 58 1.93 4.63 4.44
C LEU A 58 2.66 3.50 3.72
N MET A 59 2.97 3.67 2.43
CA MET A 59 3.67 2.66 1.65
C MET A 59 5.02 2.32 2.25
N LEU A 60 5.78 3.33 2.68
CA LEU A 60 7.09 3.11 3.29
C LEU A 60 6.96 2.36 4.62
N MET A 61 5.95 2.67 5.40
CA MET A 61 5.68 1.96 6.66
C MET A 61 5.34 0.50 6.39
N LEU A 62 4.52 0.23 5.37
CA LEU A 62 4.18 -1.13 4.98
C LEU A 62 5.43 -1.92 4.58
N ALA A 63 6.30 -1.31 3.80
CA ALA A 63 7.55 -1.95 3.36
C ALA A 63 8.49 -2.21 4.53
N ASP A 64 8.64 -1.24 5.44
CA ASP A 64 9.51 -1.38 6.61
C ASP A 64 9.05 -2.49 7.55
N ASN A 65 7.75 -2.75 7.60
CA ASN A 65 7.17 -3.77 8.47
C ASN A 65 6.84 -5.07 7.75
N LEU A 66 7.24 -5.21 6.48
CA LEU A 66 7.03 -6.42 5.66
C LEU A 66 5.56 -6.87 5.69
N VAL A 67 4.64 -5.93 5.53
CA VAL A 67 3.21 -6.22 5.58
C VAL A 67 2.79 -7.07 4.38
N LEU A 68 2.17 -8.20 4.65
CA LEU A 68 1.74 -9.16 3.63
C LEU A 68 0.36 -8.80 3.07
N PRO A 69 0.03 -9.27 1.85
CA PRO A 69 -1.30 -9.02 1.29
C PRO A 69 -2.45 -9.47 2.20
N SER A 70 -2.24 -10.54 2.96
CA SER A 70 -3.29 -11.10 3.84
C SER A 70 -3.66 -10.17 5.00
N THR A 71 -2.76 -9.30 5.46
CA THR A 71 -3.01 -8.37 6.55
C THR A 71 -3.03 -6.92 6.10
N PHE A 72 -2.75 -6.67 4.84
CA PHE A 72 -2.60 -5.33 4.27
C PHE A 72 -3.81 -4.44 4.56
N LYS A 73 -5.01 -4.91 4.28
CA LYS A 73 -6.23 -4.12 4.45
C LYS A 73 -6.41 -3.69 5.90
N GLU A 74 -6.22 -4.61 6.84
CA GLU A 74 -6.36 -4.32 8.27
C GLU A 74 -5.35 -3.28 8.74
N VAL A 75 -4.10 -3.42 8.30
CA VAL A 75 -3.04 -2.48 8.67
C VAL A 75 -3.33 -1.09 8.12
N VAL A 76 -3.78 -1.00 6.88
CA VAL A 76 -4.13 0.29 6.27
C VAL A 76 -5.31 0.92 7.01
N GLU A 77 -6.34 0.15 7.33
CA GLU A 77 -7.50 0.67 8.06
C GLU A 77 -7.10 1.24 9.41
N GLU A 78 -6.24 0.54 10.15
CA GLU A 78 -5.73 1.03 11.44
C GLU A 78 -4.90 2.31 11.29
N TYR A 79 -4.05 2.35 10.27
CA TYR A 79 -3.22 3.52 10.01
C TYR A 79 -4.08 4.76 9.71
N VAL A 80 -5.06 4.59 8.83
CA VAL A 80 -5.95 5.68 8.44
C VAL A 80 -6.80 6.13 9.64
N ALA A 81 -7.32 5.19 10.41
CA ALA A 81 -8.10 5.50 11.61
C ALA A 81 -7.28 6.29 12.64
N ALA A 82 -6.03 5.89 12.86
CA ALA A 82 -5.14 6.58 13.78
C ALA A 82 -4.86 8.01 13.31
N ALA A 83 -4.71 8.22 12.01
CA ALA A 83 -4.47 9.55 11.46
C ALA A 83 -5.69 10.47 11.59
N MET A 84 -6.89 9.88 11.68
CA MET A 84 -8.14 10.63 11.78
C MET A 84 -8.59 10.91 13.21
N THR A 85 -7.91 10.38 14.20
CA THR A 85 -8.29 10.51 15.63
C THR A 85 -7.56 11.65 16.35
N ILE A 86 -7.35 12.74 15.70
CA ILE A 86 -6.67 13.88 16.34
C ILE A 86 -7.68 14.84 16.92
#